data_5ff79af834fa24ee4dfe393e7edf79cb
#
_entry.id   5ff79af834fa24ee4dfe393e7edf79cb
#
_cell.length_a   1.000
_cell.length_b   1.000
_cell.length_c   1.000
_cell.angle_alpha   90.00
_cell.angle_beta   90.00
_cell.angle_gamma   90.00
#
_symmetry.space_group_name_H-M   'P 1'
#
loop_
_entity.id
_entity.type
_entity.pdbx_description
1 polymer ?
#
loop_
_entity_poly.entity_id
_entity_poly.type
_entity_poly.pdbx_seq_one_letter_code
_entity_poly.pdbx_strand_id
1 'polypeptide(L)'
;MNRNQLFENIRRKQSFLCVGLDTDIKKIPAHLLSDEDPIFAFNKAIIDTTADYCIAYKPNLAFYESMGVRGWISFEKTIKYLKEKYPDPFIIADAKRGDIGNTSAMYARSFFEELNIDSVTVAPYMGEDSVSPFLTYEGKWVILLALTSNKGSHDFQLTADANGERLFEKVLRTSQAWASADQMMYVVGATQGRLFEDIRRIVPDHFLLVPGIGAQGGSLEEVCHYGMNAQCGLIVNSSRAIIYASNGTDFAEKAAEAAKSVAADMRVMLEKYCR
;
A
#
# COMPACT_ATOMS: atom_id res chain seq x y z
N MET A 1 -4.61 -11.65 7.30
CA MET A 1 -4.45 -10.82 8.54
C MET A 1 -5.72 -10.01 8.75
N ASN A 2 -6.32 -10.03 9.95
CA ASN A 2 -7.48 -9.20 10.26
C ASN A 2 -7.06 -7.82 10.82
N ARG A 3 -8.03 -6.91 11.02
CA ARG A 3 -7.81 -5.54 11.48
C ARG A 3 -7.08 -5.46 12.82
N ASN A 4 -7.46 -6.28 13.79
CA ASN A 4 -6.84 -6.28 15.11
C ASN A 4 -5.39 -6.78 15.04
N GLN A 5 -5.12 -7.82 14.25
CA GLN A 5 -3.77 -8.32 14.02
C GLN A 5 -2.87 -7.27 13.35
N LEU A 6 -3.41 -6.49 12.39
CA LEU A 6 -2.68 -5.39 11.76
C LEU A 6 -2.35 -4.29 12.77
N PHE A 7 -3.31 -3.91 13.62
CA PHE A 7 -3.08 -2.93 14.67
C PHE A 7 -2.08 -3.41 15.73
N GLU A 8 -2.17 -4.66 16.18
CA GLU A 8 -1.17 -5.24 17.09
C GLU A 8 0.23 -5.27 16.47
N ASN A 9 0.33 -5.49 15.18
CA ASN A 9 1.60 -5.41 14.45
C ASN A 9 2.19 -3.99 14.47
N ILE A 10 1.34 -2.98 14.25
CA ILE A 10 1.71 -1.56 14.37
C ILE A 10 2.21 -1.25 15.78
N ARG A 11 1.47 -1.68 16.80
CA ARG A 11 1.87 -1.48 18.21
C ARG A 11 3.20 -2.16 18.57
N ARG A 12 3.37 -3.40 18.14
CA ARG A 12 4.58 -4.18 18.40
C ARG A 12 5.82 -3.58 17.74
N LYS A 13 5.69 -3.19 16.47
CA LYS A 13 6.80 -2.60 15.69
C LYS A 13 6.96 -1.10 15.91
N GLN A 14 6.00 -0.45 16.58
CA GLN A 14 5.96 1.00 16.75
C GLN A 14 6.15 1.75 15.42
N SER A 15 5.52 1.20 14.36
CA SER A 15 5.63 1.67 12.99
C SER A 15 4.37 1.33 12.21
N PHE A 16 3.98 2.18 11.30
CA PHE A 16 2.93 1.94 10.30
C PHE A 16 3.48 2.10 8.86
N LEU A 17 4.78 1.84 8.73
CA LEU A 17 5.51 1.89 7.47
C LEU A 17 5.11 0.72 6.56
N CYS A 18 4.83 1.04 5.31
CA CYS A 18 4.79 0.12 4.19
C CYS A 18 6.00 0.37 3.28
N VAL A 19 6.83 -0.63 3.07
CA VAL A 19 7.94 -0.53 2.10
C VAL A 19 7.44 -0.92 0.71
N GLY A 20 7.50 0.03 -0.21
CA GLY A 20 7.14 -0.22 -1.60
C GLY A 20 8.28 -0.92 -2.35
N LEU A 21 7.97 -2.04 -3.00
CA LEU A 21 8.89 -2.80 -3.85
C LEU A 21 8.65 -2.44 -5.33
N ASP A 22 8.86 -1.16 -5.66
CA ASP A 22 8.74 -0.60 -7.02
C ASP A 22 10.08 -0.80 -7.76
N THR A 23 10.48 -2.06 -7.94
CA THR A 23 11.83 -2.45 -8.35
C THR A 23 12.03 -2.32 -9.85
N ASP A 24 12.79 -1.33 -10.26
CA ASP A 24 13.19 -1.06 -11.64
C ASP A 24 14.58 -1.68 -11.91
N ILE A 25 14.67 -2.62 -12.85
CA ILE A 25 15.92 -3.31 -13.25
C ILE A 25 17.03 -2.31 -13.62
N LYS A 26 16.67 -1.10 -14.08
CA LYS A 26 17.62 -0.06 -14.46
C LYS A 26 18.21 0.72 -13.28
N LYS A 27 17.68 0.50 -12.07
CA LYS A 27 18.06 1.24 -10.86
C LYS A 27 18.67 0.38 -9.76
N ILE A 28 18.61 -0.94 -9.91
CA ILE A 28 19.25 -1.84 -8.95
C ILE A 28 20.78 -1.78 -9.09
N PRO A 29 21.53 -2.13 -8.02
CA PRO A 29 22.99 -2.17 -8.07
C PRO A 29 23.54 -3.07 -9.17
N ALA A 30 24.56 -2.62 -9.89
CA ALA A 30 25.09 -3.30 -11.08
C ALA A 30 25.58 -4.73 -10.81
N HIS A 31 26.10 -5.01 -9.59
CA HIS A 31 26.57 -6.35 -9.22
C HIS A 31 25.46 -7.40 -9.17
N LEU A 32 24.19 -6.99 -8.95
CA LEU A 32 23.06 -7.91 -8.95
C LEU A 32 22.60 -8.30 -10.35
N LEU A 33 23.00 -7.55 -11.38
CA LEU A 33 22.57 -7.83 -12.78
C LEU A 33 23.10 -9.16 -13.32
N SER A 34 24.12 -9.74 -12.67
CA SER A 34 24.66 -11.06 -13.01
C SER A 34 23.91 -12.22 -12.33
N ASP A 35 22.99 -11.94 -11.41
CA ASP A 35 22.19 -12.97 -10.76
C ASP A 35 21.19 -13.57 -11.75
N GLU A 36 20.75 -14.81 -11.50
CA GLU A 36 19.71 -15.48 -12.29
C GLU A 36 18.39 -14.68 -12.31
N ASP A 37 18.05 -14.08 -11.18
CA ASP A 37 16.86 -13.26 -11.00
C ASP A 37 17.21 -11.97 -10.21
N PRO A 38 17.73 -10.94 -10.89
CA PRO A 38 18.21 -9.72 -10.28
C PRO A 38 17.13 -8.97 -9.45
N ILE A 39 15.88 -8.99 -9.94
CA ILE A 39 14.75 -8.35 -9.25
C ILE A 39 14.46 -9.05 -7.93
N PHE A 40 14.40 -10.37 -7.93
CA PHE A 40 14.19 -11.13 -6.71
C PHE A 40 15.37 -10.99 -5.75
N ALA A 41 16.61 -11.05 -6.24
CA ALA A 41 17.80 -10.86 -5.42
C ALA A 41 17.80 -9.49 -4.71
N PHE A 42 17.46 -8.44 -5.43
CA PHE A 42 17.29 -7.11 -4.87
C PHE A 42 16.17 -7.05 -3.83
N ASN A 43 14.96 -7.52 -4.19
CA ASN A 43 13.82 -7.51 -3.27
C ASN A 43 14.12 -8.28 -1.98
N LYS A 44 14.74 -9.46 -2.12
CA LYS A 44 15.14 -10.29 -0.98
C LYS A 44 16.05 -9.53 -0.02
N ALA A 45 17.09 -8.88 -0.53
CA ALA A 45 18.02 -8.12 0.29
C ALA A 45 17.33 -6.92 0.99
N ILE A 46 16.45 -6.21 0.29
CA ILE A 46 15.63 -5.13 0.89
C ILE A 46 14.73 -5.68 1.99
N ILE A 47 14.03 -6.79 1.75
CA ILE A 47 13.13 -7.40 2.74
C ILE A 47 13.91 -7.83 3.98
N ASP A 48 15.04 -8.53 3.80
CA ASP A 48 15.86 -9.05 4.90
C ASP A 48 16.34 -7.94 5.85
N THR A 49 16.55 -6.73 5.34
CA THR A 49 17.10 -5.62 6.12
C THR A 49 16.03 -4.64 6.63
N THR A 50 14.82 -4.66 6.07
CA THR A 50 13.76 -3.70 6.44
C THR A 50 12.59 -4.31 7.19
N ALA A 51 12.50 -5.64 7.28
CA ALA A 51 11.33 -6.33 7.85
C ALA A 51 11.04 -5.95 9.31
N ASP A 52 12.06 -5.61 10.10
CA ASP A 52 11.87 -5.21 11.50
C ASP A 52 11.24 -3.81 11.65
N TYR A 53 11.31 -2.98 10.62
CA TYR A 53 10.90 -1.57 10.65
C TYR A 53 9.55 -1.30 9.98
N CYS A 54 9.01 -2.24 9.23
CA CYS A 54 7.76 -2.06 8.50
C CYS A 54 6.69 -3.08 8.87
N ILE A 55 5.43 -2.72 8.66
CA ILE A 55 4.27 -3.60 8.89
C ILE A 55 3.71 -4.16 7.59
N ALA A 56 4.15 -3.64 6.45
CA ALA A 56 3.64 -4.06 5.15
C ALA A 56 4.71 -3.96 4.05
N TYR A 57 4.55 -4.79 3.02
CA TYR A 57 5.25 -4.65 1.74
C TYR A 57 4.26 -4.48 0.60
N LYS A 58 4.58 -3.57 -0.31
CA LYS A 58 3.71 -3.23 -1.43
C LYS A 58 4.47 -3.29 -2.76
N PRO A 59 4.60 -4.46 -3.39
CA PRO A 59 5.07 -4.54 -4.76
C PRO A 59 4.06 -3.85 -5.71
N ASN A 60 4.57 -2.96 -6.56
CA ASN A 60 3.79 -2.31 -7.60
C ASN A 60 3.90 -3.13 -8.89
N LEU A 61 2.78 -3.71 -9.31
CA LEU A 61 2.76 -4.67 -10.40
C LEU A 61 3.25 -4.11 -11.73
N ALA A 62 3.10 -2.81 -11.98
CA ALA A 62 3.58 -2.19 -13.22
C ALA A 62 5.07 -2.45 -13.47
N PHE A 63 5.90 -2.49 -12.41
CA PHE A 63 7.33 -2.76 -12.53
C PHE A 63 7.62 -4.21 -12.91
N TYR A 64 6.81 -5.15 -12.44
CA TYR A 64 6.94 -6.58 -12.74
C TYR A 64 6.32 -6.92 -14.11
N GLU A 65 5.10 -6.45 -14.37
CA GLU A 65 4.39 -6.66 -15.63
C GLU A 65 5.17 -6.11 -16.84
N SER A 66 5.87 -4.98 -16.68
CA SER A 66 6.71 -4.39 -17.73
C SER A 66 7.85 -5.28 -18.20
N MET A 67 8.21 -6.32 -17.42
CA MET A 67 9.24 -7.30 -17.75
C MET A 67 8.66 -8.62 -18.30
N GLY A 68 7.35 -8.68 -18.55
CA GLY A 68 6.67 -9.86 -19.05
C GLY A 68 6.76 -11.05 -18.08
N VAL A 69 6.87 -12.25 -18.60
CA VAL A 69 6.88 -13.48 -17.79
C VAL A 69 7.98 -13.48 -16.72
N ARG A 70 9.16 -12.94 -17.02
CA ARG A 70 10.27 -12.86 -16.06
C ARG A 70 9.89 -12.03 -14.83
N GLY A 71 9.22 -10.90 -15.03
CA GLY A 71 8.76 -10.06 -13.93
C GLY A 71 7.72 -10.77 -13.06
N TRP A 72 6.80 -11.51 -13.66
CA TRP A 72 5.83 -12.32 -12.91
C TRP A 72 6.51 -13.41 -12.08
N ILE A 73 7.54 -14.09 -12.60
CA ILE A 73 8.33 -15.06 -11.85
C ILE A 73 9.02 -14.40 -10.65
N SER A 74 9.66 -13.24 -10.85
CA SER A 74 10.30 -12.49 -9.76
C SER A 74 9.28 -12.03 -8.71
N PHE A 75 8.09 -11.60 -9.14
CA PHE A 75 7.00 -11.23 -8.25
C PHE A 75 6.53 -12.42 -7.40
N GLU A 76 6.24 -13.56 -8.03
CA GLU A 76 5.83 -14.78 -7.33
C GLU A 76 6.89 -15.25 -6.32
N LYS A 77 8.17 -15.28 -6.71
CA LYS A 77 9.29 -15.59 -5.80
C LYS A 77 9.34 -14.63 -4.61
N THR A 78 9.14 -13.33 -4.85
CA THR A 78 9.13 -12.32 -3.79
C THR A 78 7.99 -12.54 -2.79
N ILE A 79 6.77 -12.85 -3.29
CA ILE A 79 5.61 -13.13 -2.42
C ILE A 79 5.82 -14.40 -1.60
N LYS A 80 6.30 -15.49 -2.23
CA LYS A 80 6.61 -16.75 -1.54
C LYS A 80 7.66 -16.52 -0.44
N TYR A 81 8.73 -15.83 -0.77
CA TYR A 81 9.79 -15.50 0.20
C TYR A 81 9.27 -14.71 1.41
N LEU A 82 8.44 -13.68 1.17
CA LEU A 82 7.81 -12.93 2.24
C LEU A 82 6.99 -13.83 3.16
N LYS A 83 6.14 -14.67 2.61
CA LYS A 83 5.25 -15.54 3.39
C LYS A 83 5.99 -16.63 4.18
N GLU A 84 7.05 -17.18 3.61
CA GLU A 84 7.82 -18.26 4.24
C GLU A 84 8.76 -17.73 5.33
N LYS A 85 9.43 -16.62 5.05
CA LYS A 85 10.47 -16.09 5.94
C LYS A 85 9.96 -15.04 6.92
N TYR A 86 8.99 -14.25 6.51
CA TYR A 86 8.45 -13.11 7.26
C TYR A 86 6.92 -13.14 7.24
N PRO A 87 6.26 -13.95 8.09
CA PRO A 87 4.80 -14.09 8.07
C PRO A 87 4.04 -12.89 8.63
N ASP A 88 4.72 -11.98 9.32
CA ASP A 88 4.11 -10.84 10.01
C ASP A 88 3.71 -9.67 9.10
N PRO A 89 4.50 -9.26 8.06
CA PRO A 89 4.11 -8.13 7.23
C PRO A 89 2.86 -8.40 6.40
N PHE A 90 2.01 -7.38 6.32
CA PHE A 90 0.85 -7.34 5.45
C PHE A 90 1.28 -7.13 3.99
N ILE A 91 0.82 -7.96 3.08
CA ILE A 91 1.24 -7.92 1.67
C ILE A 91 0.16 -7.24 0.82
N ILE A 92 0.54 -6.18 0.12
CA ILE A 92 -0.33 -5.36 -0.73
C ILE A 92 0.08 -5.53 -2.20
N ALA A 93 -0.75 -6.17 -3.02
CA ALA A 93 -0.59 -6.10 -4.47
C ALA A 93 -1.09 -4.74 -4.98
N ASP A 94 -0.17 -3.85 -5.33
CA ASP A 94 -0.52 -2.57 -5.93
C ASP A 94 -0.77 -2.74 -7.43
N ALA A 95 -1.94 -3.31 -7.74
CA ALA A 95 -2.33 -3.78 -9.07
C ALA A 95 -3.32 -2.85 -9.77
N LYS A 96 -4.09 -2.08 -9.00
CA LYS A 96 -5.14 -1.16 -9.49
C LYS A 96 -6.05 -1.83 -10.51
N ARG A 97 -6.51 -3.06 -10.16
CA ARG A 97 -7.43 -3.82 -11.01
C ARG A 97 -8.83 -3.20 -10.97
N GLY A 98 -9.57 -3.47 -12.03
CA GLY A 98 -10.95 -3.08 -12.16
C GLY A 98 -11.48 -3.66 -13.45
N ASP A 99 -12.51 -4.54 -13.34
CA ASP A 99 -13.25 -5.13 -14.43
C ASP A 99 -14.59 -5.61 -13.86
N ILE A 100 -15.49 -6.07 -14.68
CA ILE A 100 -16.83 -6.44 -14.24
C ILE A 100 -17.00 -7.95 -14.02
N GLY A 101 -17.81 -8.31 -13.02
CA GLY A 101 -18.32 -9.67 -12.82
C GLY A 101 -17.24 -10.75 -12.84
N ASN A 102 -17.38 -11.72 -13.76
CA ASN A 102 -16.48 -12.86 -13.84
C ASN A 102 -15.02 -12.50 -14.12
N THR A 103 -14.73 -11.46 -14.91
CA THR A 103 -13.36 -11.03 -15.19
C THR A 103 -12.69 -10.49 -13.92
N SER A 104 -13.43 -9.70 -13.13
CA SER A 104 -12.95 -9.23 -11.83
C SER A 104 -12.69 -10.39 -10.86
N ALA A 105 -13.53 -11.43 -10.88
CA ALA A 105 -13.32 -12.64 -10.10
C ALA A 105 -12.03 -13.39 -10.49
N MET A 106 -11.64 -13.40 -11.78
CA MET A 106 -10.38 -14.00 -12.21
C MET A 106 -9.17 -13.22 -11.67
N TYR A 107 -9.23 -11.89 -11.63
CA TYR A 107 -8.19 -11.10 -10.97
C TYR A 107 -8.12 -11.38 -9.46
N ALA A 108 -9.26 -11.44 -8.78
CA ALA A 108 -9.31 -11.76 -7.34
C ALA A 108 -8.69 -13.14 -7.05
N ARG A 109 -9.03 -14.14 -7.84
CA ARG A 109 -8.47 -15.50 -7.75
C ARG A 109 -6.95 -15.49 -7.88
N SER A 110 -6.39 -14.79 -8.88
CA SER A 110 -4.95 -14.71 -9.09
C SER A 110 -4.20 -14.21 -7.85
N PHE A 111 -4.70 -13.17 -7.19
CA PHE A 111 -4.01 -12.59 -6.03
C PHE A 111 -4.33 -13.32 -4.73
N PHE A 112 -5.56 -13.75 -4.52
CA PHE A 112 -6.01 -14.27 -3.23
C PHE A 112 -5.91 -15.79 -3.10
N GLU A 113 -6.15 -16.55 -4.18
CA GLU A 113 -6.01 -18.00 -4.15
C GLU A 113 -4.58 -18.42 -4.56
N GLU A 114 -4.14 -18.04 -5.76
CA GLU A 114 -2.89 -18.54 -6.31
C GLU A 114 -1.66 -17.99 -5.56
N LEU A 115 -1.64 -16.69 -5.28
CA LEU A 115 -0.53 -16.02 -4.60
C LEU A 115 -0.76 -15.83 -3.09
N ASN A 116 -1.98 -16.08 -2.62
CA ASN A 116 -2.37 -15.90 -1.22
C ASN A 116 -1.98 -14.52 -0.63
N ILE A 117 -2.02 -13.44 -1.43
CA ILE A 117 -1.73 -12.06 -1.00
C ILE A 117 -2.83 -11.58 -0.04
N ASP A 118 -2.50 -10.65 0.87
CA ASP A 118 -3.46 -10.17 1.87
C ASP A 118 -4.43 -9.13 1.32
N SER A 119 -3.97 -8.30 0.38
CA SER A 119 -4.79 -7.20 -0.17
C SER A 119 -4.43 -6.82 -1.60
N VAL A 120 -5.39 -6.24 -2.31
CA VAL A 120 -5.23 -5.76 -3.69
C VAL A 120 -5.79 -4.35 -3.81
N THR A 121 -5.09 -3.45 -4.51
CA THR A 121 -5.64 -2.14 -4.88
C THR A 121 -6.60 -2.29 -6.06
N VAL A 122 -7.79 -1.70 -5.95
CA VAL A 122 -8.88 -1.81 -6.92
C VAL A 122 -9.42 -0.42 -7.28
N ALA A 123 -9.75 -0.22 -8.54
CA ALA A 123 -10.34 1.02 -9.04
C ALA A 123 -11.87 0.97 -8.97
N PRO A 124 -12.54 2.01 -8.41
CA PRO A 124 -13.99 2.00 -8.22
C PRO A 124 -14.80 2.45 -9.43
N TYR A 125 -14.16 2.91 -10.49
CA TYR A 125 -14.84 3.68 -11.57
C TYR A 125 -15.98 2.93 -12.24
N MET A 126 -15.90 1.59 -12.35
CA MET A 126 -16.96 0.76 -12.96
C MET A 126 -18.05 0.31 -11.96
N GLY A 127 -18.00 0.75 -10.69
CA GLY A 127 -19.04 0.50 -9.69
C GLY A 127 -18.84 -0.77 -8.86
N GLU A 128 -19.91 -1.16 -8.14
CA GLU A 128 -19.89 -2.25 -7.15
C GLU A 128 -19.50 -3.61 -7.73
N ASP A 129 -20.02 -3.94 -8.90
CA ASP A 129 -19.77 -5.22 -9.57
C ASP A 129 -18.32 -5.42 -10.04
N SER A 130 -17.54 -4.34 -10.07
CA SER A 130 -16.09 -4.41 -10.29
C SER A 130 -15.29 -4.69 -9.02
N VAL A 131 -15.85 -4.42 -7.85
CA VAL A 131 -15.21 -4.50 -6.53
C VAL A 131 -15.67 -5.72 -5.74
N SER A 132 -16.97 -6.01 -5.78
CA SER A 132 -17.59 -7.08 -5.00
C SER A 132 -16.97 -8.48 -5.21
N PRO A 133 -16.46 -8.88 -6.40
CA PRO A 133 -15.79 -10.17 -6.55
C PRO A 133 -14.55 -10.34 -5.67
N PHE A 134 -13.83 -9.26 -5.36
CA PHE A 134 -12.70 -9.30 -4.43
C PHE A 134 -13.15 -9.44 -2.97
N LEU A 135 -14.34 -8.98 -2.63
CA LEU A 135 -14.88 -9.01 -1.27
C LEU A 135 -15.43 -10.38 -0.85
N THR A 136 -15.52 -11.33 -1.78
CA THR A 136 -15.98 -12.70 -1.49
C THR A 136 -14.96 -13.55 -0.73
N TYR A 137 -13.72 -13.08 -0.60
CA TYR A 137 -12.62 -13.78 0.03
C TYR A 137 -12.49 -13.38 1.51
N GLU A 138 -12.82 -14.30 2.40
CA GLU A 138 -12.68 -14.07 3.84
C GLU A 138 -11.22 -13.86 4.25
N GLY A 139 -10.98 -12.88 5.12
CA GLY A 139 -9.63 -12.55 5.62
C GLY A 139 -8.74 -11.83 4.60
N LYS A 140 -9.29 -11.45 3.44
CA LYS A 140 -8.63 -10.64 2.41
C LYS A 140 -9.18 -9.23 2.39
N TRP A 141 -8.42 -8.30 1.80
CA TRP A 141 -8.75 -6.89 1.81
C TRP A 141 -8.76 -6.28 0.41
N VAL A 142 -9.73 -5.42 0.19
CA VAL A 142 -9.73 -4.48 -0.94
C VAL A 142 -9.18 -3.15 -0.47
N ILE A 143 -8.24 -2.60 -1.21
CA ILE A 143 -7.79 -1.21 -1.03
C ILE A 143 -8.31 -0.39 -2.21
N LEU A 144 -9.42 0.31 -1.98
CA LEU A 144 -10.14 1.03 -3.03
C LEU A 144 -9.50 2.40 -3.28
N LEU A 145 -9.29 2.76 -4.56
CA LEU A 145 -8.81 4.09 -4.90
C LEU A 145 -9.88 5.13 -4.60
N ALA A 146 -9.55 6.11 -3.76
CA ALA A 146 -10.44 7.23 -3.45
C ALA A 146 -9.87 8.57 -3.92
N LEU A 147 -8.80 9.06 -3.27
CA LEU A 147 -8.17 10.33 -3.61
C LEU A 147 -6.67 10.15 -3.78
N THR A 148 -6.16 10.46 -4.97
CA THR A 148 -4.74 10.26 -5.32
C THR A 148 -3.95 11.56 -5.27
N SER A 149 -2.60 11.48 -5.17
CA SER A 149 -1.73 12.65 -5.01
C SER A 149 -1.31 13.32 -6.33
N ASN A 150 -1.58 12.69 -7.47
CA ASN A 150 -1.18 13.19 -8.78
C ASN A 150 -2.07 14.37 -9.23
N LYS A 151 -1.52 15.26 -10.07
CA LYS A 151 -2.23 16.42 -10.59
C LYS A 151 -3.55 16.05 -11.34
N GLY A 152 -3.58 14.92 -12.05
CA GLY A 152 -4.77 14.45 -12.77
C GLY A 152 -5.94 14.03 -11.85
N SER A 153 -5.77 13.99 -10.52
CA SER A 153 -6.89 13.80 -9.59
C SER A 153 -7.96 14.91 -9.73
N HIS A 154 -7.55 16.08 -10.17
CA HIS A 154 -8.45 17.21 -10.43
C HIS A 154 -9.40 16.98 -11.60
N ASP A 155 -9.08 16.09 -12.54
CA ASP A 155 -9.92 15.87 -13.72
C ASP A 155 -11.26 15.20 -13.37
N PHE A 156 -11.26 14.34 -12.32
CA PHE A 156 -12.43 13.57 -11.90
C PHE A 156 -12.66 13.59 -10.39
N GLN A 157 -11.64 13.26 -9.60
CA GLN A 157 -11.82 12.95 -8.17
C GLN A 157 -12.32 14.13 -7.35
N LEU A 158 -11.96 15.36 -7.74
CA LEU A 158 -12.36 16.62 -7.09
C LEU A 158 -13.56 17.31 -7.76
N THR A 159 -14.12 16.75 -8.84
CA THR A 159 -15.35 17.27 -9.41
C THR A 159 -16.50 17.11 -8.42
N ALA A 160 -17.32 18.16 -8.26
CA ALA A 160 -18.45 18.15 -7.36
C ALA A 160 -19.78 18.03 -8.12
N ASP A 161 -20.74 17.35 -7.53
CA ASP A 161 -22.13 17.32 -8.00
C ASP A 161 -22.89 18.60 -7.65
N ALA A 162 -24.19 18.65 -7.98
CA ALA A 162 -25.04 19.80 -7.70
C ALA A 162 -25.21 20.11 -6.21
N ASN A 163 -24.93 19.17 -5.31
CA ASN A 163 -24.97 19.33 -3.87
C ASN A 163 -23.61 19.70 -3.26
N GLY A 164 -22.56 19.79 -4.11
CA GLY A 164 -21.20 20.07 -3.68
C GLY A 164 -20.42 18.83 -3.19
N GLU A 165 -20.97 17.60 -3.31
CA GLU A 165 -20.27 16.37 -2.97
C GLU A 165 -19.24 16.04 -4.06
N ARG A 166 -17.96 15.90 -3.67
CA ARG A 166 -16.88 15.57 -4.60
C ARG A 166 -16.91 14.08 -4.94
N LEU A 167 -16.45 13.71 -6.15
CA LEU A 167 -16.50 12.32 -6.59
C LEU A 167 -15.81 11.35 -5.63
N PHE A 168 -14.65 11.71 -5.08
CA PHE A 168 -13.97 10.85 -4.12
C PHE A 168 -14.78 10.64 -2.82
N GLU A 169 -15.53 11.65 -2.36
CA GLU A 169 -16.41 11.54 -1.19
C GLU A 169 -17.58 10.61 -1.47
N LYS A 170 -18.15 10.71 -2.67
CA LYS A 170 -19.18 9.79 -3.15
C LYS A 170 -18.68 8.35 -3.21
N VAL A 171 -17.45 8.14 -3.71
CA VAL A 171 -16.82 6.80 -3.68
C VAL A 171 -16.71 6.27 -2.27
N LEU A 172 -16.21 7.07 -1.32
CA LEU A 172 -16.09 6.69 0.08
C LEU A 172 -17.43 6.34 0.73
N ARG A 173 -18.48 7.17 0.51
CA ARG A 173 -19.81 6.93 1.08
C ARG A 173 -20.48 5.70 0.50
N THR A 174 -20.48 5.58 -0.83
CA THR A 174 -21.16 4.49 -1.53
C THR A 174 -20.53 3.14 -1.22
N SER A 175 -19.21 3.06 -1.20
CA SER A 175 -18.50 1.79 -1.02
C SER A 175 -18.60 1.23 0.41
N GLN A 176 -18.97 2.02 1.40
CA GLN A 176 -19.25 1.50 2.75
C GLN A 176 -20.47 0.55 2.79
N ALA A 177 -21.36 0.64 1.80
CA ALA A 177 -22.45 -0.33 1.65
C ALA A 177 -21.96 -1.68 1.10
N TRP A 178 -20.78 -1.72 0.46
CA TRP A 178 -20.24 -2.96 -0.16
C TRP A 178 -19.43 -3.79 0.83
N ALA A 179 -18.72 -3.15 1.76
CA ALA A 179 -17.92 -3.83 2.77
C ALA A 179 -17.67 -2.96 4.00
N SER A 180 -17.43 -3.63 5.13
CA SER A 180 -17.07 -2.96 6.38
C SER A 180 -15.59 -2.54 6.42
N ALA A 181 -15.23 -1.81 7.48
CA ALA A 181 -13.85 -1.44 7.79
C ALA A 181 -12.92 -2.64 8.08
N ASP A 182 -13.43 -3.86 8.12
CA ASP A 182 -12.66 -5.10 8.32
C ASP A 182 -12.24 -5.77 7.01
N GLN A 183 -12.78 -5.30 5.87
CA GLN A 183 -12.45 -5.82 4.55
C GLN A 183 -12.06 -4.75 3.53
N MET A 184 -12.37 -3.47 3.82
CA MET A 184 -12.08 -2.37 2.89
C MET A 184 -11.16 -1.32 3.52
N MET A 185 -10.16 -0.93 2.76
CA MET A 185 -9.27 0.20 3.00
C MET A 185 -9.37 1.17 1.81
N TYR A 186 -8.82 2.37 1.95
CA TYR A 186 -8.82 3.34 0.85
C TYR A 186 -7.43 3.89 0.58
N VAL A 187 -7.12 4.17 -0.71
CA VAL A 187 -5.93 4.94 -1.09
C VAL A 187 -6.24 6.41 -0.96
N VAL A 188 -5.44 7.11 -0.15
CA VAL A 188 -5.48 8.57 0.02
C VAL A 188 -4.07 9.14 -0.08
N GLY A 189 -3.80 9.99 -1.07
CA GLY A 189 -2.48 10.57 -1.29
C GLY A 189 -2.03 11.50 -0.17
N ALA A 190 -0.77 11.41 0.24
CA ALA A 190 -0.19 12.19 1.34
C ALA A 190 -0.19 13.71 1.13
N THR A 191 -0.28 14.19 -0.12
CA THR A 191 -0.33 15.61 -0.46
C THR A 191 -1.68 16.27 -0.21
N GLN A 192 -2.67 15.51 0.26
CA GLN A 192 -4.04 15.98 0.46
C GLN A 192 -4.30 16.56 1.86
N GLY A 193 -3.30 16.62 2.73
CA GLY A 193 -3.28 17.36 3.99
C GLY A 193 -4.60 17.40 4.75
N ARG A 194 -5.22 18.56 4.81
CA ARG A 194 -6.49 18.77 5.54
C ARG A 194 -7.67 17.95 5.02
N LEU A 195 -7.64 17.46 3.78
CA LEU A 195 -8.72 16.60 3.27
C LEU A 195 -8.82 15.27 4.03
N PHE A 196 -7.77 14.86 4.74
CA PHE A 196 -7.85 13.71 5.65
C PHE A 196 -8.91 13.90 6.73
N GLU A 197 -9.15 15.13 7.20
CA GLU A 197 -10.22 15.42 8.16
C GLU A 197 -11.60 15.15 7.57
N ASP A 198 -11.86 15.61 6.34
CA ASP A 198 -13.12 15.33 5.64
C ASP A 198 -13.29 13.83 5.38
N ILE A 199 -12.21 13.16 4.95
CA ILE A 199 -12.20 11.71 4.72
C ILE A 199 -12.52 10.97 6.03
N ARG A 200 -11.96 11.35 7.17
CA ARG A 200 -12.23 10.71 8.45
C ARG A 200 -13.65 10.91 8.95
N ARG A 201 -14.31 12.01 8.61
CA ARG A 201 -15.75 12.19 8.89
C ARG A 201 -16.60 11.17 8.13
N ILE A 202 -16.16 10.73 6.94
CA ILE A 202 -16.88 9.76 6.12
C ILE A 202 -16.50 8.33 6.50
N VAL A 203 -15.22 8.02 6.67
CA VAL A 203 -14.66 6.70 6.96
C VAL A 203 -13.80 6.68 8.22
N PRO A 204 -14.42 6.86 9.42
CA PRO A 204 -13.69 7.06 10.67
C PRO A 204 -12.80 5.88 11.04
N ASP A 205 -13.24 4.66 10.71
CA ASP A 205 -12.63 3.43 11.21
C ASP A 205 -11.75 2.71 10.18
N HIS A 206 -11.82 3.06 8.91
CA HIS A 206 -11.09 2.36 7.84
C HIS A 206 -9.59 2.67 7.88
N PHE A 207 -8.77 1.68 7.53
CA PHE A 207 -7.37 1.94 7.24
C PHE A 207 -7.22 2.70 5.91
N LEU A 208 -6.27 3.63 5.88
CA LEU A 208 -5.91 4.40 4.69
C LEU A 208 -4.50 4.02 4.26
N LEU A 209 -4.35 3.57 3.02
CA LEU A 209 -3.04 3.44 2.38
C LEU A 209 -2.63 4.82 1.85
N VAL A 210 -1.53 5.34 2.37
CA VAL A 210 -1.10 6.71 2.11
C VAL A 210 0.23 6.71 1.35
N PRO A 211 0.22 6.77 0.02
CA PRO A 211 1.43 6.96 -0.77
C PRO A 211 1.85 8.43 -0.83
N GLY A 212 3.16 8.67 -1.06
CA GLY A 212 3.68 10.00 -1.41
C GLY A 212 4.29 10.81 -0.27
N ILE A 213 4.57 10.21 0.88
CA ILE A 213 5.33 10.85 1.96
C ILE A 213 6.78 11.10 1.50
N GLY A 214 7.31 12.28 1.80
CA GLY A 214 8.66 12.71 1.49
C GLY A 214 8.87 12.96 -0.01
N ALA A 215 9.02 11.91 -0.81
CA ALA A 215 9.39 12.00 -2.23
C ALA A 215 8.39 12.79 -3.12
N GLN A 216 7.13 12.92 -2.70
CA GLN A 216 6.08 13.69 -3.40
C GLN A 216 5.66 14.95 -2.62
N GLY A 217 6.39 15.30 -1.54
CA GLY A 217 6.13 16.49 -0.74
C GLY A 217 5.07 16.34 0.35
N GLY A 218 4.54 15.14 0.59
CA GLY A 218 3.59 14.89 1.69
C GLY A 218 4.28 14.94 3.05
N SER A 219 3.65 15.60 4.02
CA SER A 219 4.11 15.69 5.42
C SER A 219 3.55 14.54 6.24
N LEU A 220 4.45 13.75 6.86
CA LEU A 220 4.04 12.68 7.77
C LEU A 220 3.23 13.23 8.95
N GLU A 221 3.66 14.34 9.54
CA GLU A 221 2.98 14.95 10.68
C GLU A 221 1.58 15.42 10.33
N GLU A 222 1.39 16.07 9.18
CA GLU A 222 0.08 16.53 8.73
C GLU A 222 -0.88 15.36 8.47
N VAL A 223 -0.39 14.30 7.78
CA VAL A 223 -1.15 13.07 7.55
C VAL A 223 -1.57 12.42 8.87
N CYS A 224 -0.68 12.36 9.85
CA CYS A 224 -0.98 11.79 11.18
C CYS A 224 -1.97 12.66 11.97
N HIS A 225 -1.78 13.98 11.96
CA HIS A 225 -2.65 14.92 12.68
C HIS A 225 -4.11 14.82 12.25
N TYR A 226 -4.37 14.77 10.94
CA TYR A 226 -5.72 14.74 10.39
C TYR A 226 -6.23 13.32 10.05
N GLY A 227 -5.34 12.37 9.89
CA GLY A 227 -5.67 11.04 9.34
C GLY A 227 -5.61 9.89 10.34
N MET A 228 -4.97 10.02 11.50
CA MET A 228 -4.97 8.97 12.52
C MET A 228 -6.31 8.81 13.23
N ASN A 229 -6.59 7.58 13.63
CA ASN A 229 -7.69 7.23 14.53
C ASN A 229 -7.19 6.40 15.72
N ALA A 230 -8.09 5.93 16.60
CA ALA A 230 -7.73 5.18 17.80
C ALA A 230 -6.94 3.88 17.56
N GLN A 231 -6.99 3.34 16.33
CA GLN A 231 -6.22 2.15 15.91
C GLN A 231 -5.14 2.51 14.90
N CYS A 232 -4.54 3.71 14.97
CA CYS A 232 -3.68 4.30 13.96
C CYS A 232 -4.43 4.60 12.65
N GLY A 233 -5.05 3.60 12.01
CA GLY A 233 -5.84 3.73 10.79
C GLY A 233 -5.04 4.12 9.54
N LEU A 234 -3.72 4.11 9.59
CA LEU A 234 -2.84 4.50 8.49
C LEU A 234 -1.85 3.37 8.16
N ILE A 235 -1.58 3.20 6.86
CA ILE A 235 -0.46 2.46 6.30
C ILE A 235 0.26 3.41 5.36
N VAL A 236 1.41 3.93 5.76
CA VAL A 236 2.13 4.95 5.00
C VAL A 236 3.20 4.30 4.14
N ASN A 237 3.08 4.49 2.82
CA ASN A 237 4.00 3.87 1.87
C ASN A 237 5.19 4.78 1.54
N SER A 238 6.39 4.25 1.72
CA SER A 238 7.65 4.79 1.22
C SER A 238 8.34 3.75 0.33
N SER A 239 8.69 4.14 -0.90
CA SER A 239 9.35 3.25 -1.87
C SER A 239 10.77 3.74 -2.14
N ARG A 240 10.93 4.63 -3.12
CA ARG A 240 12.22 5.07 -3.67
C ARG A 240 13.20 5.60 -2.63
N ALA A 241 12.72 6.31 -1.62
CA ALA A 241 13.55 6.85 -0.55
C ALA A 241 14.20 5.76 0.32
N ILE A 242 13.62 4.56 0.33
CA ILE A 242 14.13 3.39 1.06
C ILE A 242 14.91 2.50 0.10
N ILE A 243 14.26 1.93 -0.91
CA ILE A 243 14.88 0.87 -1.72
C ILE A 243 16.02 1.36 -2.62
N TYR A 244 16.12 2.66 -2.89
CA TYR A 244 17.18 3.28 -3.66
C TYR A 244 17.99 4.30 -2.83
N ALA A 245 18.11 4.08 -1.53
CA ALA A 245 18.91 4.93 -0.64
C ALA A 245 20.42 4.89 -1.01
N SER A 246 20.89 3.80 -1.62
CA SER A 246 22.20 3.66 -2.27
C SER A 246 22.07 2.80 -3.53
N ASN A 247 22.99 2.95 -4.46
CA ASN A 247 23.17 2.09 -5.64
C ASN A 247 24.46 1.28 -5.58
N GLY A 248 25.18 1.33 -4.47
CA GLY A 248 26.41 0.57 -4.21
C GLY A 248 26.15 -0.82 -3.66
N THR A 249 27.23 -1.48 -3.22
CA THR A 249 27.15 -2.81 -2.54
C THR A 249 26.50 -2.72 -1.17
N ASP A 250 26.41 -1.53 -0.60
CA ASP A 250 25.80 -1.19 0.69
C ASP A 250 24.28 -0.90 0.59
N PHE A 251 23.66 -1.11 -0.55
CA PHE A 251 22.27 -0.70 -0.83
C PHE A 251 21.27 -1.22 0.21
N ALA A 252 21.43 -2.47 0.64
CA ALA A 252 20.53 -3.09 1.61
C ALA A 252 20.71 -2.50 3.02
N GLU A 253 21.95 -2.20 3.41
CA GLU A 253 22.26 -1.52 4.68
C GLU A 253 21.69 -0.09 4.69
N LYS A 254 21.85 0.64 3.60
CA LYS A 254 21.28 1.99 3.46
C LYS A 254 19.74 1.99 3.42
N ALA A 255 19.14 0.98 2.85
CA ALA A 255 17.69 0.80 2.92
C ALA A 255 17.21 0.55 4.36
N ALA A 256 17.95 -0.25 5.13
CA ALA A 256 17.66 -0.47 6.55
C ALA A 256 17.76 0.83 7.36
N GLU A 257 18.83 1.62 7.17
CA GLU A 257 18.99 2.94 7.81
C GLU A 257 17.82 3.87 7.50
N ALA A 258 17.43 3.95 6.22
CA ALA A 258 16.30 4.77 5.78
C ALA A 258 14.97 4.30 6.37
N ALA A 259 14.69 3.00 6.36
CA ALA A 259 13.46 2.43 6.94
C ALA A 259 13.41 2.66 8.47
N LYS A 260 14.53 2.48 9.17
CA LYS A 260 14.66 2.73 10.61
C LYS A 260 14.40 4.20 10.96
N SER A 261 14.90 5.13 10.17
CA SER A 261 14.65 6.57 10.38
C SER A 261 13.17 6.89 10.25
N VAL A 262 12.50 6.41 9.20
CA VAL A 262 11.07 6.62 9.00
C VAL A 262 10.24 5.97 10.12
N ALA A 263 10.61 4.76 10.55
CA ALA A 263 9.94 4.08 11.66
C ALA A 263 10.11 4.83 13.00
N ALA A 264 11.26 5.46 13.23
CA ALA A 264 11.48 6.29 14.41
C ALA A 264 10.56 7.53 14.43
N ASP A 265 10.41 8.20 13.27
CA ASP A 265 9.46 9.32 13.14
C ASP A 265 8.01 8.84 13.36
N MET A 266 7.65 7.69 12.83
CA MET A 266 6.33 7.08 13.00
C MET A 266 6.02 6.75 14.45
N ARG A 267 7.02 6.30 15.23
CA ARG A 267 6.83 6.06 16.67
C ARG A 267 6.42 7.32 17.40
N VAL A 268 7.09 8.44 17.12
CA VAL A 268 6.72 9.73 17.71
C VAL A 268 5.29 10.12 17.33
N MET A 269 4.88 9.87 16.09
CA MET A 269 3.51 10.14 15.64
C MET A 269 2.48 9.25 16.35
N LEU A 270 2.78 7.96 16.55
CA LEU A 270 1.90 7.06 17.31
C LEU A 270 1.72 7.52 18.74
N GLU A 271 2.78 7.92 19.44
CA GLU A 271 2.73 8.46 20.80
C GLU A 271 1.90 9.75 20.89
N LYS A 272 1.95 10.57 19.85
CA LYS A 272 1.28 11.89 19.83
C LYS A 272 -0.20 11.81 19.44
N TYR A 273 -0.57 10.97 18.48
CA TYR A 273 -1.87 11.01 17.82
C TYR A 273 -2.72 9.74 17.95
N CYS A 274 -2.12 8.57 18.22
CA CYS A 274 -2.84 7.31 18.39
C CYS A 274 -3.19 7.07 19.86
N ARG A 275 -4.27 7.71 20.33
CA ARG A 275 -4.73 7.68 21.74
C ARG A 275 -6.12 7.07 21.85
#